data_a0fbc35b15937ebd13a2b1f929df29e8
#
_entry.id   a0fbc35b15937ebd13a2b1f929df29e8
#
_cell.length_a   1.000
_cell.length_b   1.000
_cell.length_c   1.000
_cell.angle_alpha   90.00
_cell.angle_beta   90.00
_cell.angle_gamma   90.00
#
_symmetry.space_group_name_H-M   'P 1'
#
loop_
_entity.id
_entity.type
_entity.pdbx_description
1 polymer ?
#
loop_
_entity_poly.entity_id
_entity_poly.type
_entity_poly.pdbx_seq_one_letter_code
_entity_poly.pdbx_strand_id
1 'polypeptide(L)'
;MMGEYSLPEGYKAKIQVVVNPEQKTLKFIDNGVGMTADEVEEYINQIAFSGATDFIEKYKDKTNEDQIIGHFGLGFYSAFMVADEVHIDTLSWQSGATAVHWECDGGTEFDMKDGDRTEVGTTITLFLNEDVLEFCNEYKAREVIKKYCSFMPTEIYLSKENETDEEKKEELLNETLPLWAKHPNECTKEEYLEFYRKVFQDYKEPLFWIHLNMDYPFNLKGILYFPKINMEYESIEGVIKLYNNQVFIADNIKEVIPEFLMLLKGVIDCPDLPLNVSRSALQNDGFVKKISDYISKKVADKLAGMCKTEKEEYDKYWDDISPFIKFGCLKDDKFCEKMTDYI
;
A
#
# COMPACT_ATOMS: atom_id res chain seq x y z
N MET A 1 5.79 12.06 15.72
CA MET A 1 5.63 13.19 16.66
C MET A 1 6.97 13.39 17.35
N MET A 2 7.70 14.38 16.91
CA MET A 2 9.15 14.49 17.08
C MET A 2 9.57 15.30 18.32
N GLY A 3 8.95 14.98 19.49
CA GLY A 3 9.27 15.61 20.76
C GLY A 3 8.46 16.86 21.11
N GLU A 4 7.51 17.25 20.26
CA GLU A 4 6.58 18.36 20.55
C GLU A 4 5.33 17.86 21.28
N TYR A 5 5.00 16.59 21.15
CA TYR A 5 3.87 15.94 21.82
C TYR A 5 4.31 14.63 22.48
N SER A 6 3.99 14.51 23.77
CA SER A 6 4.20 13.26 24.52
C SER A 6 3.02 12.33 24.28
N LEU A 7 3.27 11.24 23.55
CA LEU A 7 2.25 10.23 23.35
C LEU A 7 1.88 9.56 24.69
N PRO A 8 0.60 9.25 24.93
CA PRO A 8 0.19 8.45 26.08
C PRO A 8 0.95 7.12 26.16
N GLU A 9 1.16 6.61 27.35
CA GLU A 9 1.77 5.29 27.55
C GLU A 9 0.93 4.21 26.86
N GLY A 10 1.56 3.39 26.03
CA GLY A 10 0.87 2.34 25.25
C GLY A 10 0.15 2.84 23.98
N TYR A 11 0.34 4.12 23.60
CA TYR A 11 -0.25 4.64 22.36
C TYR A 11 0.17 3.82 21.13
N LYS A 12 -0.83 3.43 20.33
CA LYS A 12 -0.66 2.89 19.01
C LYS A 12 -1.51 3.68 18.02
N ALA A 13 -0.90 4.11 16.92
CA ALA A 13 -1.64 4.73 15.84
C ALA A 13 -2.62 3.71 15.23
N LYS A 14 -3.88 4.07 15.09
CA LYS A 14 -4.92 3.23 14.50
C LYS A 14 -5.93 4.05 13.70
N ILE A 15 -6.54 3.38 12.75
CA ILE A 15 -7.68 3.85 11.98
C ILE A 15 -8.82 2.86 12.23
N GLN A 16 -9.96 3.36 12.62
CA GLN A 16 -11.19 2.56 12.75
C GLN A 16 -12.15 2.95 11.63
N VAL A 17 -12.57 1.97 10.84
CA VAL A 17 -13.60 2.13 9.81
C VAL A 17 -14.90 1.60 10.37
N VAL A 18 -15.94 2.43 10.36
CA VAL A 18 -17.26 2.08 10.90
C VAL A 18 -18.32 2.21 9.81
N VAL A 19 -19.03 1.13 9.54
CA VAL A 19 -20.14 1.13 8.58
C VAL A 19 -21.48 1.23 9.32
N ASN A 20 -22.39 2.07 8.80
CA ASN A 20 -23.76 2.16 9.29
C ASN A 20 -24.75 2.11 8.12
N PRO A 21 -25.33 0.93 7.83
CA PRO A 21 -26.30 0.79 6.75
C PRO A 21 -27.61 1.56 6.97
N GLU A 22 -28.01 1.79 8.23
CA GLU A 22 -29.26 2.47 8.56
C GLU A 22 -29.16 3.97 8.27
N GLN A 23 -28.03 4.57 8.64
CA GLN A 23 -27.74 5.99 8.39
C GLN A 23 -27.08 6.23 7.05
N LYS A 24 -26.75 5.17 6.30
CA LYS A 24 -26.01 5.23 5.03
C LYS A 24 -24.66 5.93 5.18
N THR A 25 -23.96 5.71 6.30
CA THR A 25 -22.67 6.36 6.58
C THR A 25 -21.52 5.39 6.60
N LEU A 26 -20.37 5.91 6.18
CA LEU A 26 -19.07 5.28 6.33
C LEU A 26 -18.17 6.26 7.08
N LYS A 27 -17.66 5.86 8.25
CA LYS A 27 -16.81 6.70 9.09
C LYS A 27 -15.38 6.19 9.09
N PHE A 28 -14.44 7.11 9.06
CA PHE A 28 -13.01 6.87 9.26
C PHE A 28 -12.57 7.64 10.50
N ILE A 29 -12.15 6.94 11.53
CA ILE A 29 -11.78 7.50 12.82
C ILE A 29 -10.30 7.21 13.03
N ASP A 30 -9.47 8.24 13.17
CA ASP A 30 -8.08 8.11 13.55
C ASP A 30 -7.81 8.73 14.93
N ASN A 31 -6.76 8.27 15.57
CA ASN A 31 -6.22 8.81 16.80
C ASN A 31 -4.92 9.59 16.56
N GLY A 32 -4.79 10.21 15.39
CA GLY A 32 -3.65 11.03 14.99
C GLY A 32 -3.57 12.35 15.76
N VAL A 33 -2.90 13.32 15.16
CA VAL A 33 -2.66 14.63 15.80
C VAL A 33 -3.87 15.56 15.81
N GLY A 34 -4.90 15.26 15.02
CA GLY A 34 -6.04 16.14 14.82
C GLY A 34 -5.65 17.46 14.15
N MET A 35 -6.63 18.37 14.04
CA MET A 35 -6.45 19.68 13.40
C MET A 35 -7.11 20.78 14.26
N THR A 36 -6.53 21.98 14.23
CA THR A 36 -7.17 23.22 14.71
C THR A 36 -8.11 23.78 13.64
N ALA A 37 -8.93 24.78 13.98
CA ALA A 37 -9.81 25.45 13.02
C ALA A 37 -9.01 26.06 11.85
N ASP A 38 -7.88 26.71 12.15
CA ASP A 38 -7.00 27.31 11.14
C ASP A 38 -6.41 26.23 10.21
N GLU A 39 -6.01 25.07 10.76
CA GLU A 39 -5.50 23.94 9.99
C GLU A 39 -6.59 23.29 9.11
N VAL A 40 -7.84 23.22 9.58
CA VAL A 40 -8.97 22.76 8.77
C VAL A 40 -9.21 23.72 7.60
N GLU A 41 -9.20 25.03 7.86
CA GLU A 41 -9.35 26.05 6.82
C GLU A 41 -8.22 25.99 5.79
N GLU A 42 -6.99 25.78 6.22
CA GLU A 42 -5.81 25.73 5.35
C GLU A 42 -5.71 24.42 4.56
N TYR A 43 -5.92 23.26 5.21
CA TYR A 43 -5.63 21.95 4.59
C TYR A 43 -6.86 21.27 3.97
N ILE A 44 -8.07 21.65 4.40
CA ILE A 44 -9.31 21.07 3.87
C ILE A 44 -9.97 21.98 2.86
N ASN A 45 -10.01 23.30 3.10
CA ASN A 45 -10.70 24.23 2.21
C ASN A 45 -9.85 24.71 1.03
N GLN A 46 -8.53 24.54 1.06
CA GLN A 46 -7.65 24.92 -0.07
C GLN A 46 -7.33 23.71 -0.93
N ILE A 47 -7.87 23.69 -2.15
CA ILE A 47 -7.62 22.63 -3.13
C ILE A 47 -6.13 22.54 -3.47
N ALA A 48 -5.60 21.31 -3.47
CA ALA A 48 -4.20 20.99 -3.77
C ALA A 48 -3.18 21.58 -2.77
N PHE A 49 -3.61 22.02 -1.60
CA PHE A 49 -2.72 22.33 -0.50
C PHE A 49 -2.55 21.12 0.42
N SER A 50 -1.32 20.83 0.82
CA SER A 50 -1.02 19.67 1.69
C SER A 50 -0.04 20.08 2.77
N GLY A 51 -0.42 19.89 4.03
CA GLY A 51 0.47 20.03 5.18
C GLY A 51 1.67 19.06 5.18
N ALA A 52 1.69 18.10 4.25
CA ALA A 52 2.82 17.18 4.08
C ALA A 52 4.11 17.93 3.72
N THR A 53 4.04 18.95 2.89
CA THR A 53 5.21 19.76 2.48
C THR A 53 5.82 20.50 3.68
N ASP A 54 5.00 21.17 4.46
CA ASP A 54 5.42 21.91 5.66
C ASP A 54 5.96 20.96 6.72
N PHE A 55 5.34 19.78 6.85
CA PHE A 55 5.81 18.74 7.76
C PHE A 55 7.19 18.21 7.34
N ILE A 56 7.39 17.94 6.05
CA ILE A 56 8.68 17.48 5.51
C ILE A 56 9.76 18.55 5.73
N GLU A 57 9.48 19.82 5.42
CA GLU A 57 10.43 20.92 5.62
C GLU A 57 10.80 21.11 7.09
N LYS A 58 9.80 21.09 7.98
CA LYS A 58 10.00 21.25 9.44
C LYS A 58 10.81 20.11 10.07
N TYR A 59 10.69 18.89 9.52
CA TYR A 59 11.30 17.68 10.09
C TYR A 59 12.31 16.98 9.17
N LYS A 60 12.83 17.66 8.18
CA LYS A 60 13.72 17.16 7.12
C LYS A 60 14.90 16.32 7.60
N ASP A 61 15.45 16.66 8.77
CA ASP A 61 16.57 15.95 9.37
C ASP A 61 16.16 14.72 10.22
N LYS A 62 14.87 14.48 10.41
CA LYS A 62 14.33 13.49 11.34
C LYS A 62 13.29 12.53 10.74
N THR A 63 12.78 12.82 9.55
CA THR A 63 11.81 11.97 8.83
C THR A 63 12.35 11.59 7.48
N ASN A 64 12.14 10.33 7.09
CA ASN A 64 12.25 9.95 5.69
C ASN A 64 11.02 10.50 4.96
N GLU A 65 11.23 11.28 3.91
CA GLU A 65 10.16 11.75 3.00
C GLU A 65 9.29 10.60 2.51
N ASP A 66 9.86 9.41 2.40
CA ASP A 66 9.22 8.16 1.99
C ASP A 66 8.10 7.66 2.92
N GLN A 67 7.98 8.20 4.14
CA GLN A 67 6.95 7.79 5.10
C GLN A 67 5.61 8.50 4.92
N ILE A 68 5.57 9.53 4.07
CA ILE A 68 4.35 10.32 3.83
C ILE A 68 3.64 9.77 2.59
N ILE A 69 2.43 9.25 2.77
CA ILE A 69 1.62 8.67 1.69
C ILE A 69 0.94 9.76 0.86
N GLY A 70 0.49 10.85 1.48
CA GLY A 70 -0.24 11.94 0.84
C GLY A 70 0.64 13.14 0.46
N HIS A 71 0.80 13.44 -0.83
CA HIS A 71 1.65 14.54 -1.30
C HIS A 71 0.90 15.67 -2.02
N PHE A 72 -0.33 15.41 -2.49
CA PHE A 72 -0.99 16.32 -3.46
C PHE A 72 -2.12 17.16 -2.87
N GLY A 73 -2.55 16.89 -1.62
CA GLY A 73 -3.69 17.59 -1.01
C GLY A 73 -5.04 17.39 -1.74
N LEU A 74 -5.15 16.37 -2.59
CA LEU A 74 -6.34 16.13 -3.42
C LEU A 74 -7.10 14.87 -3.02
N GLY A 75 -6.48 13.98 -2.23
CA GLY A 75 -7.08 12.68 -1.87
C GLY A 75 -8.39 12.81 -1.10
N PHE A 76 -8.50 13.80 -0.23
CA PHE A 76 -9.70 14.07 0.55
C PHE A 76 -10.93 14.35 -0.33
N TYR A 77 -10.76 15.12 -1.41
CA TYR A 77 -11.87 15.48 -2.30
C TYR A 77 -12.50 14.30 -3.04
N SER A 78 -11.81 13.15 -3.09
CA SER A 78 -12.40 11.93 -3.64
C SER A 78 -13.60 11.43 -2.81
N ALA A 79 -13.75 11.87 -1.56
CA ALA A 79 -14.89 11.58 -0.72
C ALA A 79 -16.21 12.03 -1.37
N PHE A 80 -16.21 13.17 -2.06
CA PHE A 80 -17.39 13.71 -2.77
C PHE A 80 -17.77 12.95 -4.04
N MET A 81 -16.95 11.98 -4.48
CA MET A 81 -17.36 11.06 -5.55
C MET A 81 -18.33 9.98 -5.05
N VAL A 82 -18.38 9.75 -3.75
CA VAL A 82 -19.18 8.69 -3.14
C VAL A 82 -20.15 9.20 -2.07
N ALA A 83 -20.01 10.44 -1.63
CA ALA A 83 -20.84 11.02 -0.57
C ALA A 83 -21.56 12.28 -1.06
N ASP A 84 -22.82 12.42 -0.67
CA ASP A 84 -23.61 13.64 -0.86
C ASP A 84 -23.21 14.73 0.14
N GLU A 85 -22.66 14.29 1.29
CA GLU A 85 -22.23 15.18 2.37
C GLU A 85 -21.06 14.54 3.11
N VAL A 86 -20.11 15.36 3.56
CA VAL A 86 -18.93 14.96 4.32
C VAL A 86 -18.81 15.80 5.57
N HIS A 87 -18.70 15.16 6.74
CA HIS A 87 -18.39 15.82 7.99
C HIS A 87 -16.98 15.49 8.48
N ILE A 88 -16.33 16.45 9.13
CA ILE A 88 -15.06 16.27 9.83
C ILE A 88 -15.25 16.75 11.26
N ASP A 89 -15.03 15.85 12.23
CA ASP A 89 -14.95 16.16 13.64
C ASP A 89 -13.51 15.95 14.09
N THR A 90 -12.82 17.01 14.52
CA THR A 90 -11.40 16.92 14.84
C THR A 90 -11.04 17.69 16.10
N LEU A 91 -10.03 17.19 16.84
CA LEU A 91 -9.44 17.86 17.99
C LEU A 91 -7.91 17.77 17.87
N SER A 92 -7.27 18.94 17.81
CA SER A 92 -5.82 19.02 17.72
C SER A 92 -5.14 18.63 19.05
N TRP A 93 -3.95 18.03 18.95
CA TRP A 93 -3.07 17.76 20.08
C TRP A 93 -2.53 19.03 20.77
N GLN A 94 -2.64 20.18 20.13
CA GLN A 94 -2.12 21.45 20.63
C GLN A 94 -2.83 21.87 21.92
N SER A 95 -2.05 22.28 22.91
CA SER A 95 -2.60 22.66 24.21
C SER A 95 -3.58 23.84 24.08
N GLY A 96 -4.79 23.66 24.61
CA GLY A 96 -5.85 24.67 24.56
C GLY A 96 -6.61 24.70 23.23
N ALA A 97 -6.37 23.78 22.32
CA ALA A 97 -7.17 23.66 21.10
C ALA A 97 -8.64 23.33 21.42
N THR A 98 -9.54 23.92 20.67
CA THR A 98 -10.99 23.62 20.71
C THR A 98 -11.29 22.58 19.62
N ALA A 99 -12.22 21.67 19.89
CA ALA A 99 -12.71 20.74 18.87
C ALA A 99 -13.43 21.50 17.76
N VAL A 100 -13.30 21.01 16.53
CA VAL A 100 -13.87 21.62 15.33
C VAL A 100 -14.79 20.62 14.66
N HIS A 101 -15.97 21.08 14.27
CA HIS A 101 -16.87 20.41 13.36
C HIS A 101 -16.93 21.17 12.05
N TRP A 102 -16.70 20.47 10.95
CA TRP A 102 -16.77 20.98 9.59
C TRP A 102 -17.67 20.10 8.76
N GLU A 103 -18.51 20.70 7.88
CA GLU A 103 -19.40 19.98 7.00
C GLU A 103 -19.50 20.65 5.62
N CYS A 104 -19.63 19.83 4.55
CA CYS A 104 -19.77 20.30 3.18
C CYS A 104 -20.52 19.24 2.34
N ASP A 105 -21.38 19.73 1.43
CA ASP A 105 -22.13 18.93 0.47
C ASP A 105 -21.43 18.75 -0.90
N GLY A 106 -20.14 19.11 -0.98
CA GLY A 106 -19.38 19.08 -2.23
C GLY A 106 -19.56 20.30 -3.10
N GLY A 107 -20.34 21.30 -2.66
CA GLY A 107 -20.46 22.60 -3.28
C GLY A 107 -19.27 23.53 -2.98
N THR A 108 -19.48 24.82 -3.18
CA THR A 108 -18.46 25.86 -2.92
C THR A 108 -18.53 26.42 -1.49
N GLU A 109 -19.55 26.06 -0.75
CA GLU A 109 -19.78 26.52 0.62
C GLU A 109 -19.56 25.38 1.62
N PHE A 110 -19.04 25.70 2.78
CA PHE A 110 -18.88 24.81 3.90
C PHE A 110 -19.38 25.49 5.17
N ASP A 111 -19.77 24.71 6.19
CA ASP A 111 -20.04 25.22 7.52
C ASP A 111 -18.95 24.72 8.47
N MET A 112 -18.50 25.59 9.37
CA MET A 112 -17.50 25.26 10.40
C MET A 112 -17.87 25.92 11.71
N LYS A 113 -17.88 25.12 12.79
CA LYS A 113 -18.26 25.54 14.15
C LYS A 113 -17.46 24.77 15.20
N ASP A 114 -17.57 25.20 16.44
CA ASP A 114 -17.02 24.42 17.56
C ASP A 114 -17.63 23.03 17.57
N GLY A 115 -16.78 22.01 17.70
CA GLY A 115 -17.17 20.61 17.81
C GLY A 115 -17.26 20.15 19.27
N ASP A 116 -17.70 18.92 19.46
CA ASP A 116 -17.88 18.30 20.78
C ASP A 116 -16.90 17.14 21.06
N ARG A 117 -15.94 16.91 20.12
CA ARG A 117 -14.94 15.85 20.26
C ARG A 117 -14.04 16.09 21.49
N THR A 118 -13.84 15.05 22.29
CA THR A 118 -13.07 15.12 23.54
C THR A 118 -11.70 14.46 23.46
N GLU A 119 -11.47 13.64 22.43
CA GLU A 119 -10.21 12.92 22.22
C GLU A 119 -9.46 13.49 21.03
N VAL A 120 -8.13 13.59 21.13
CA VAL A 120 -7.26 14.00 20.02
C VAL A 120 -7.39 13.03 18.84
N GLY A 121 -7.46 13.56 17.63
CA GLY A 121 -7.63 12.80 16.40
C GLY A 121 -8.72 13.36 15.51
N THR A 122 -9.08 12.62 14.46
CA THR A 122 -10.06 13.04 13.46
C THR A 122 -11.08 11.95 13.17
N THR A 123 -12.32 12.33 12.99
CA THR A 123 -13.39 11.49 12.44
C THR A 123 -13.86 12.13 11.14
N ILE A 124 -13.81 11.39 10.03
CA ILE A 124 -14.41 11.76 8.76
C ILE A 124 -15.64 10.88 8.54
N THR A 125 -16.80 11.50 8.44
CA THR A 125 -18.08 10.82 8.17
C THR A 125 -18.52 11.11 6.75
N LEU A 126 -18.69 10.07 5.94
CA LEU A 126 -19.23 10.12 4.60
C LEU A 126 -20.69 9.72 4.63
N PHE A 127 -21.59 10.60 4.22
CA PHE A 127 -23.00 10.27 3.96
C PHE A 127 -23.13 9.83 2.51
N LEU A 128 -23.15 8.52 2.30
CA LEU A 128 -23.04 7.91 0.98
C LEU A 128 -24.26 8.19 0.10
N ASN A 129 -24.00 8.53 -1.16
CA ASN A 129 -25.06 8.69 -2.15
C ASN A 129 -25.69 7.33 -2.53
N GLU A 130 -26.87 7.37 -3.13
CA GLU A 130 -27.68 6.17 -3.44
C GLU A 130 -26.98 5.18 -4.38
N ASP A 131 -26.08 5.65 -5.25
CA ASP A 131 -25.42 4.83 -6.27
C ASP A 131 -24.29 3.96 -5.69
N VAL A 132 -23.81 4.26 -4.47
CA VAL A 132 -22.66 3.60 -3.84
C VAL A 132 -22.95 3.01 -2.46
N LEU A 133 -24.22 2.77 -2.12
CA LEU A 133 -24.64 2.19 -0.83
C LEU A 133 -24.03 0.81 -0.55
N GLU A 134 -23.48 0.15 -1.56
CA GLU A 134 -22.73 -1.09 -1.37
C GLU A 134 -21.58 -0.93 -0.36
N PHE A 135 -20.99 0.27 -0.24
CA PHE A 135 -19.90 0.54 0.70
C PHE A 135 -20.35 0.69 2.17
N CYS A 136 -21.66 0.86 2.43
CA CYS A 136 -22.22 0.72 3.78
C CYS A 136 -22.27 -0.73 4.25
N ASN A 137 -21.88 -1.68 3.41
CA ASN A 137 -21.86 -3.09 3.75
C ASN A 137 -20.47 -3.48 4.27
N GLU A 138 -20.42 -4.13 5.43
CA GLU A 138 -19.19 -4.58 6.07
C GLU A 138 -18.34 -5.49 5.17
N TYR A 139 -18.96 -6.39 4.41
CA TYR A 139 -18.26 -7.29 3.50
C TYR A 139 -17.56 -6.52 2.37
N LYS A 140 -18.25 -5.52 1.81
CA LYS A 140 -17.70 -4.69 0.75
C LYS A 140 -16.60 -3.76 1.25
N ALA A 141 -16.80 -3.14 2.41
CA ALA A 141 -15.77 -2.33 3.06
C ALA A 141 -14.51 -3.16 3.34
N ARG A 142 -14.68 -4.37 3.89
CA ARG A 142 -13.58 -5.33 4.13
C ARG A 142 -12.84 -5.70 2.85
N GLU A 143 -13.56 -6.02 1.78
CA GLU A 143 -12.99 -6.36 0.47
C GLU A 143 -12.07 -5.23 -0.03
N VAL A 144 -12.58 -3.98 -0.01
CA VAL A 144 -11.84 -2.81 -0.48
C VAL A 144 -10.62 -2.54 0.40
N ILE A 145 -10.77 -2.56 1.73
CA ILE A 145 -9.66 -2.33 2.67
C ILE A 145 -8.60 -3.43 2.49
N LYS A 146 -8.99 -4.69 2.41
CA LYS A 146 -8.06 -5.80 2.18
C LYS A 146 -7.37 -5.71 0.83
N LYS A 147 -8.02 -5.19 -0.20
CA LYS A 147 -7.39 -4.99 -1.51
C LYS A 147 -6.30 -3.93 -1.51
N TYR A 148 -6.59 -2.75 -0.95
CA TYR A 148 -5.71 -1.59 -1.08
C TYR A 148 -4.82 -1.34 0.14
N CYS A 149 -5.24 -1.75 1.32
CA CYS A 149 -4.65 -1.37 2.59
C CYS A 149 -4.08 -2.54 3.40
N SER A 150 -4.04 -3.77 2.84
CA SER A 150 -3.60 -4.99 3.57
C SER A 150 -2.25 -4.86 4.27
N PHE A 151 -1.41 -3.96 3.81
CA PHE A 151 -0.05 -3.80 4.31
C PHE A 151 0.28 -2.36 4.75
N MET A 152 -0.74 -1.51 4.91
CA MET A 152 -0.51 -0.15 5.42
C MET A 152 0.18 -0.17 6.78
N PRO A 153 1.09 0.80 7.05
CA PRO A 153 1.90 0.81 8.28
C PRO A 153 1.14 1.22 9.54
N THR A 154 -0.15 1.54 9.43
CA THR A 154 -1.05 1.88 10.54
C THR A 154 -2.12 0.81 10.68
N GLU A 155 -2.41 0.36 11.90
CA GLU A 155 -3.46 -0.64 12.15
C GLU A 155 -4.83 -0.12 11.71
N ILE A 156 -5.56 -0.95 10.92
CA ILE A 156 -6.89 -0.63 10.42
C ILE A 156 -7.88 -1.66 10.95
N TYR A 157 -8.88 -1.16 11.66
CA TYR A 157 -9.96 -1.96 12.23
C TYR A 157 -11.27 -1.69 11.51
N LEU A 158 -12.12 -2.69 11.40
CA LEU A 158 -13.46 -2.57 10.84
C LEU A 158 -14.48 -2.98 11.90
N SER A 159 -15.55 -2.21 12.02
CA SER A 159 -16.70 -2.51 12.86
C SER A 159 -17.98 -1.99 12.22
N LYS A 160 -19.12 -2.47 12.73
CA LYS A 160 -20.45 -1.99 12.38
C LYS A 160 -20.99 -1.15 13.53
N GLU A 161 -21.57 0.01 13.20
CA GLU A 161 -22.26 0.83 14.21
C GLU A 161 -23.53 0.10 14.69
N ASN A 162 -23.91 0.27 15.94
CA ASN A 162 -25.05 -0.39 16.60
C ASN A 162 -24.87 -1.87 16.96
N GLU A 163 -23.69 -2.43 16.89
CA GLU A 163 -23.41 -3.70 17.57
C GLU A 163 -23.37 -3.48 19.07
N THR A 164 -24.01 -4.38 19.83
CA THR A 164 -23.91 -4.37 21.30
C THR A 164 -22.47 -4.61 21.73
N ASP A 165 -22.06 -4.09 22.90
CA ASP A 165 -20.66 -4.21 23.38
C ASP A 165 -20.16 -5.66 23.47
N GLU A 166 -21.06 -6.63 23.54
CA GLU A 166 -20.77 -8.09 23.49
C GLU A 166 -20.52 -8.59 22.04
N GLU A 167 -21.01 -7.89 21.03
CA GLU A 167 -20.91 -8.24 19.61
C GLU A 167 -19.82 -7.45 18.88
N LYS A 168 -19.35 -6.32 19.44
CA LYS A 168 -18.27 -5.50 18.87
C LYS A 168 -16.96 -6.28 18.84
N LYS A 169 -16.73 -6.96 17.72
CA LYS A 169 -15.41 -7.49 17.37
C LYS A 169 -14.73 -6.52 16.44
N GLU A 170 -13.85 -5.68 16.99
CA GLU A 170 -12.89 -4.95 16.17
C GLU A 170 -12.00 -5.98 15.46
N GLU A 171 -12.14 -6.12 14.16
CA GLU A 171 -11.27 -7.00 13.34
C GLU A 171 -10.13 -6.18 12.77
N LEU A 172 -8.89 -6.56 13.12
CA LEU A 172 -7.70 -6.01 12.48
C LEU A 172 -7.59 -6.55 11.05
N LEU A 173 -7.59 -5.66 10.06
CA LEU A 173 -7.67 -6.03 8.64
C LEU A 173 -6.33 -6.08 7.92
N ASN A 174 -5.27 -5.49 8.47
CA ASN A 174 -3.99 -5.33 7.81
C ASN A 174 -2.81 -5.83 8.65
N GLU A 175 -1.69 -5.99 7.99
CA GLU A 175 -0.40 -6.33 8.56
C GLU A 175 0.56 -5.15 8.38
N THR A 176 0.93 -4.50 9.48
CA THR A 176 1.69 -3.25 9.44
C THR A 176 3.17 -3.44 9.11
N LEU A 177 3.70 -4.64 9.27
CA LEU A 177 5.08 -4.98 8.93
C LEU A 177 5.11 -6.19 7.97
N PRO A 178 4.91 -5.97 6.67
CA PRO A 178 4.91 -7.04 5.69
C PRO A 178 6.28 -7.72 5.56
N LEU A 179 6.28 -8.98 5.10
CA LEU A 179 7.50 -9.79 5.02
C LEU A 179 8.60 -9.12 4.18
N TRP A 180 8.24 -8.44 3.08
CA TRP A 180 9.23 -7.75 2.23
C TRP A 180 9.88 -6.53 2.88
N ALA A 181 9.31 -6.00 3.97
CA ALA A 181 9.90 -4.88 4.70
C ALA A 181 10.99 -5.33 5.69
N LYS A 182 11.01 -6.63 6.05
CA LYS A 182 12.05 -7.23 6.89
C LYS A 182 13.35 -7.39 6.11
N HIS A 183 14.47 -7.44 6.83
CA HIS A 183 15.73 -7.81 6.20
C HIS A 183 15.72 -9.31 5.81
N PRO A 184 16.23 -9.71 4.61
CA PRO A 184 16.19 -11.11 4.17
C PRO A 184 16.78 -12.12 5.15
N ASN A 185 17.82 -11.73 5.91
CA ASN A 185 18.46 -12.59 6.91
C ASN A 185 17.61 -12.84 8.17
N GLU A 186 16.51 -12.09 8.35
CA GLU A 186 15.58 -12.23 9.48
C GLU A 186 14.36 -13.08 9.11
N CYS A 187 14.25 -13.48 7.83
CA CYS A 187 13.12 -14.23 7.32
C CYS A 187 13.43 -15.72 7.21
N THR A 188 12.51 -16.55 7.64
CA THR A 188 12.60 -18.00 7.51
C THR A 188 11.93 -18.52 6.23
N LYS A 189 12.26 -19.73 5.82
CA LYS A 189 11.61 -20.38 4.67
C LYS A 189 10.11 -20.50 4.87
N GLU A 190 9.69 -20.82 6.07
CA GLU A 190 8.28 -20.98 6.45
C GLU A 190 7.50 -19.67 6.27
N GLU A 191 8.08 -18.52 6.68
CA GLU A 191 7.49 -17.19 6.49
C GLU A 191 7.31 -16.87 5.01
N TYR A 192 8.29 -17.19 4.13
CA TYR A 192 8.14 -16.99 2.68
C TYR A 192 7.02 -17.84 2.08
N LEU A 193 6.89 -19.08 2.48
CA LEU A 193 5.84 -19.98 1.99
C LEU A 193 4.46 -19.56 2.49
N GLU A 194 4.34 -19.15 3.75
CA GLU A 194 3.10 -18.66 4.34
C GLU A 194 2.65 -17.36 3.65
N PHE A 195 3.58 -16.43 3.45
CA PHE A 195 3.34 -15.18 2.75
C PHE A 195 2.87 -15.43 1.31
N TYR A 196 3.52 -16.35 0.59
CA TYR A 196 3.12 -16.74 -0.76
C TYR A 196 1.68 -17.26 -0.82
N ARG A 197 1.32 -18.18 0.06
CA ARG A 197 -0.04 -18.72 0.16
C ARG A 197 -1.07 -17.65 0.49
N LYS A 198 -0.76 -16.76 1.44
CA LYS A 198 -1.62 -15.68 1.89
C LYS A 198 -1.92 -14.67 0.77
N VAL A 199 -0.88 -14.22 0.07
CA VAL A 199 -1.01 -13.14 -0.91
C VAL A 199 -1.56 -13.61 -2.25
N PHE A 200 -1.15 -14.80 -2.70
CA PHE A 200 -1.50 -15.31 -4.04
C PHE A 200 -2.58 -16.40 -4.01
N GLN A 201 -3.01 -16.81 -2.81
CA GLN A 201 -3.98 -17.91 -2.62
C GLN A 201 -3.58 -19.18 -3.39
N ASP A 202 -2.28 -19.39 -3.56
CA ASP A 202 -1.69 -20.52 -4.26
C ASP A 202 -1.09 -21.49 -3.24
N TYR A 203 -1.61 -22.70 -3.22
CA TYR A 203 -1.18 -23.74 -2.29
C TYR A 203 -0.05 -24.62 -2.85
N LYS A 204 0.31 -24.44 -4.14
CA LYS A 204 1.49 -25.08 -4.72
C LYS A 204 2.71 -24.31 -4.26
N GLU A 205 3.70 -24.99 -3.71
CA GLU A 205 4.92 -24.32 -3.26
C GLU A 205 5.70 -23.77 -4.47
N PRO A 206 6.20 -22.52 -4.37
CA PRO A 206 7.11 -21.97 -5.38
C PRO A 206 8.43 -22.76 -5.37
N LEU A 207 9.13 -22.75 -6.49
CA LEU A 207 10.43 -23.42 -6.63
C LEU A 207 11.47 -22.75 -5.74
N PHE A 208 11.54 -21.42 -5.82
CA PHE A 208 12.41 -20.55 -5.02
C PHE A 208 11.90 -19.11 -5.11
N TRP A 209 12.58 -18.20 -4.44
CA TRP A 209 12.24 -16.77 -4.43
C TRP A 209 13.49 -15.89 -4.39
N ILE A 210 13.27 -14.63 -4.70
CA ILE A 210 14.26 -13.56 -4.61
C ILE A 210 13.68 -12.49 -3.68
N HIS A 211 14.34 -12.22 -2.57
CA HIS A 211 14.01 -11.08 -1.70
C HIS A 211 14.82 -9.87 -2.16
N LEU A 212 14.12 -8.86 -2.68
CA LEU A 212 14.69 -7.60 -3.12
C LEU A 212 14.76 -6.65 -1.92
N ASN A 213 15.94 -6.09 -1.70
CA ASN A 213 16.16 -5.06 -0.68
C ASN A 213 17.24 -4.11 -1.17
N MET A 214 16.84 -2.91 -1.54
CA MET A 214 17.73 -1.87 -2.06
C MET A 214 17.30 -0.52 -1.52
N ASP A 215 18.26 0.22 -0.96
CA ASP A 215 18.03 1.55 -0.41
C ASP A 215 18.67 2.66 -1.29
N TYR A 216 19.56 2.32 -2.22
CA TYR A 216 20.23 3.25 -3.11
C TYR A 216 20.53 2.62 -4.48
N PRO A 217 20.34 3.30 -5.62
CA PRO A 217 19.99 4.73 -5.83
C PRO A 217 18.48 5.03 -5.74
N PHE A 218 17.66 4.07 -5.41
CA PHE A 218 16.22 4.22 -5.14
C PHE A 218 15.82 3.16 -4.11
N ASN A 219 14.79 3.45 -3.34
CA ASN A 219 14.25 2.54 -2.35
C ASN A 219 13.33 1.52 -3.05
N LEU A 220 13.72 0.25 -3.01
CA LEU A 220 12.92 -0.84 -3.59
C LEU A 220 13.03 -2.08 -2.71
N LYS A 221 11.90 -2.54 -2.24
CA LYS A 221 11.74 -3.78 -1.48
C LYS A 221 10.76 -4.70 -2.20
N GLY A 222 10.87 -5.99 -1.97
CA GLY A 222 9.94 -6.91 -2.59
C GLY A 222 10.35 -8.37 -2.49
N ILE A 223 9.46 -9.25 -2.91
CA ILE A 223 9.73 -10.68 -3.01
C ILE A 223 9.17 -11.17 -4.34
N LEU A 224 10.04 -11.77 -5.15
CA LEU A 224 9.66 -12.42 -6.40
C LEU A 224 9.72 -13.93 -6.22
N TYR A 225 8.66 -14.63 -6.55
CA TYR A 225 8.55 -16.09 -6.48
C TYR A 225 8.54 -16.68 -7.88
N PHE A 226 9.28 -17.76 -8.05
CA PHE A 226 9.20 -18.61 -9.24
C PHE A 226 8.16 -19.70 -8.98
N PRO A 227 6.97 -19.60 -9.55
CA PRO A 227 5.93 -20.61 -9.38
C PRO A 227 6.31 -21.86 -10.16
N LYS A 228 5.79 -23.00 -9.74
CA LYS A 228 5.85 -24.23 -10.54
C LYS A 228 4.87 -24.10 -11.71
N ILE A 229 5.39 -24.07 -12.93
CA ILE A 229 4.58 -23.89 -14.15
C ILE A 229 3.98 -25.23 -14.54
N ASN A 230 2.66 -25.30 -14.64
CA ASN A 230 1.97 -26.46 -15.21
C ASN A 230 1.48 -26.11 -16.61
N MET A 231 2.28 -26.43 -17.62
CA MET A 231 2.03 -26.09 -19.03
C MET A 231 0.78 -26.76 -19.63
N GLU A 232 0.20 -27.74 -18.95
CA GLU A 232 -0.90 -28.52 -19.54
C GLU A 232 -2.30 -27.94 -19.31
N TYR A 233 -2.51 -27.09 -18.27
CA TYR A 233 -3.86 -26.71 -17.85
C TYR A 233 -4.05 -25.27 -17.36
N GLU A 234 -3.01 -24.44 -17.25
CA GLU A 234 -3.14 -23.10 -16.69
C GLU A 234 -2.58 -22.04 -17.67
N SER A 235 -3.27 -20.91 -17.78
CA SER A 235 -2.68 -19.72 -18.39
C SER A 235 -1.43 -19.33 -17.59
N ILE A 236 -0.31 -19.15 -18.28
CA ILE A 236 0.97 -18.81 -17.66
C ILE A 236 0.95 -17.30 -17.33
N GLU A 237 0.02 -16.87 -16.51
CA GLU A 237 -0.04 -15.49 -16.03
C GLU A 237 0.36 -15.46 -14.57
N GLY A 238 1.55 -14.92 -14.32
CA GLY A 238 1.95 -14.52 -12.98
C GLY A 238 1.23 -13.26 -12.55
N VAL A 239 1.39 -12.91 -11.28
CA VAL A 239 0.86 -11.67 -10.70
C VAL A 239 1.95 -10.99 -9.90
N ILE A 240 2.40 -9.82 -10.37
CA ILE A 240 3.30 -8.96 -9.59
C ILE A 240 2.51 -7.75 -9.11
N LYS A 241 2.32 -7.69 -7.80
CA LYS A 241 1.60 -6.61 -7.11
C LYS A 241 2.55 -5.47 -6.82
N LEU A 242 2.20 -4.28 -7.28
CA LEU A 242 2.98 -3.07 -7.04
C LEU A 242 2.38 -2.28 -5.88
N TYR A 243 3.26 -1.90 -4.97
CA TYR A 243 2.97 -1.05 -3.81
C TYR A 243 3.83 0.22 -3.86
N ASN A 244 3.35 1.25 -3.21
CA ASN A 244 4.10 2.46 -2.90
C ASN A 244 3.82 2.80 -1.43
N ASN A 245 4.87 2.79 -0.60
CA ASN A 245 4.71 2.94 0.85
C ASN A 245 3.68 1.96 1.44
N GLN A 246 3.76 0.68 1.05
CA GLN A 246 2.87 -0.39 1.51
C GLN A 246 1.38 -0.22 1.11
N VAL A 247 1.06 0.78 0.27
CA VAL A 247 -0.27 0.97 -0.32
C VAL A 247 -0.30 0.33 -1.70
N PHE A 248 -1.28 -0.52 -1.95
CA PHE A 248 -1.44 -1.19 -3.25
C PHE A 248 -1.75 -0.19 -4.35
N ILE A 249 -1.04 -0.30 -5.47
CA ILE A 249 -1.21 0.52 -6.66
C ILE A 249 -1.96 -0.26 -7.74
N ALA A 250 -1.36 -1.31 -8.25
CA ALA A 250 -1.95 -2.15 -9.28
C ALA A 250 -1.19 -3.48 -9.45
N ASP A 251 -1.76 -4.39 -10.23
CA ASP A 251 -1.10 -5.62 -10.66
C ASP A 251 -0.43 -5.43 -12.03
N ASN A 252 0.71 -6.08 -12.24
CA ASN A 252 1.38 -6.25 -13.54
C ASN A 252 1.55 -4.95 -14.36
N ILE A 253 2.02 -3.87 -13.72
CA ILE A 253 2.29 -2.61 -14.43
C ILE A 253 3.48 -2.80 -15.40
N LYS A 254 3.19 -2.81 -16.70
CA LYS A 254 4.15 -3.10 -17.78
C LYS A 254 5.31 -2.11 -17.86
N GLU A 255 5.07 -0.90 -17.42
CA GLU A 255 6.08 0.15 -17.37
C GLU A 255 7.18 -0.14 -16.35
N VAL A 256 6.86 -0.79 -15.23
CA VAL A 256 7.79 -1.14 -14.15
C VAL A 256 8.32 -2.55 -14.30
N ILE A 257 7.43 -3.47 -14.68
CA ILE A 257 7.71 -4.89 -14.68
C ILE A 257 7.98 -5.34 -16.12
N PRO A 258 9.20 -5.80 -16.44
CA PRO A 258 9.49 -6.40 -17.73
C PRO A 258 8.50 -7.50 -18.08
N GLU A 259 8.07 -7.55 -19.35
CA GLU A 259 7.03 -8.47 -19.80
C GLU A 259 7.33 -9.94 -19.44
N PHE A 260 8.59 -10.36 -19.58
CA PHE A 260 8.97 -11.74 -19.26
C PHE A 260 8.91 -12.07 -17.76
N LEU A 261 9.01 -11.06 -16.87
CA LEU A 261 8.85 -11.24 -15.43
C LEU A 261 7.40 -11.39 -15.00
N MET A 262 6.45 -11.07 -15.86
CA MET A 262 5.01 -11.26 -15.58
C MET A 262 4.59 -12.75 -15.53
N LEU A 263 5.51 -13.66 -15.77
CA LEU A 263 5.32 -15.09 -15.49
C LEU A 263 5.54 -15.43 -14.01
N LEU A 264 6.14 -14.52 -13.24
CA LEU A 264 6.41 -14.69 -11.82
C LEU A 264 5.23 -14.23 -10.98
N LYS A 265 5.22 -14.65 -9.72
CA LYS A 265 4.37 -14.08 -8.68
C LYS A 265 5.23 -13.26 -7.74
N GLY A 266 4.76 -12.09 -7.33
CA GLY A 266 5.59 -11.26 -6.46
C GLY A 266 4.89 -10.03 -5.94
N VAL A 267 5.60 -9.37 -5.05
CA VAL A 267 5.28 -8.04 -4.53
C VAL A 267 6.48 -7.15 -4.70
N ILE A 268 6.26 -5.93 -5.12
CA ILE A 268 7.28 -4.88 -5.24
C ILE A 268 6.74 -3.63 -4.57
N ASP A 269 7.51 -3.08 -3.65
CA ASP A 269 7.22 -1.82 -2.97
C ASP A 269 8.34 -0.82 -3.28
N CYS A 270 7.99 0.29 -3.91
CA CYS A 270 8.93 1.33 -4.27
C CYS A 270 8.34 2.71 -3.95
N PRO A 271 8.72 3.30 -2.80
CA PRO A 271 8.31 4.65 -2.41
C PRO A 271 8.63 5.73 -3.45
N ASP A 272 9.77 5.60 -4.13
CA ASP A 272 10.28 6.59 -5.10
C ASP A 272 9.56 6.56 -6.46
N LEU A 273 8.53 5.71 -6.63
CA LEU A 273 7.78 5.66 -7.90
C LEU A 273 7.09 6.99 -8.18
N PRO A 274 7.35 7.60 -9.35
CA PRO A 274 6.73 8.88 -9.74
C PRO A 274 5.26 8.66 -10.15
N LEU A 275 4.39 8.57 -9.16
CA LEU A 275 2.95 8.40 -9.37
C LEU A 275 2.29 9.71 -9.78
N ASN A 276 1.26 9.62 -10.62
CA ASN A 276 0.34 10.74 -10.85
C ASN A 276 -0.59 10.93 -9.63
N VAL A 277 -1.41 11.99 -9.66
CA VAL A 277 -2.35 12.32 -8.59
C VAL A 277 -3.30 11.17 -8.27
N SER A 278 -3.77 10.44 -9.28
CA SER A 278 -4.67 9.28 -9.11
C SER A 278 -3.93 8.01 -8.68
N ARG A 279 -2.59 8.03 -8.60
CA ARG A 279 -1.72 6.88 -8.34
C ARG A 279 -1.89 5.72 -9.34
N SER A 280 -2.54 5.95 -10.47
CA SER A 280 -2.86 4.91 -11.46
C SER A 280 -1.88 4.87 -12.63
N ALA A 281 -0.99 5.85 -12.78
CA ALA A 281 -0.03 5.93 -13.87
C ALA A 281 1.30 6.54 -13.43
N LEU A 282 2.36 6.23 -14.17
CA LEU A 282 3.72 6.67 -13.91
C LEU A 282 4.06 7.88 -14.80
N GLN A 283 4.80 8.83 -14.24
CA GLN A 283 5.12 10.08 -14.93
C GLN A 283 6.51 10.15 -15.56
N ASN A 284 7.41 9.24 -15.21
CA ASN A 284 8.84 9.33 -15.60
C ASN A 284 9.39 8.01 -16.12
N ASP A 285 9.43 7.88 -17.43
CA ASP A 285 9.91 6.67 -18.12
C ASP A 285 11.37 6.33 -17.80
N GLY A 286 12.22 7.33 -17.60
CA GLY A 286 13.65 7.10 -17.36
C GLY A 286 13.94 6.48 -15.99
N PHE A 287 13.20 6.86 -14.96
CA PHE A 287 13.32 6.29 -13.63
C PHE A 287 12.76 4.87 -13.57
N VAL A 288 11.57 4.71 -14.13
CA VAL A 288 10.88 3.42 -14.21
C VAL A 288 11.72 2.38 -14.94
N LYS A 289 12.40 2.77 -16.03
CA LYS A 289 13.33 1.90 -16.74
C LYS A 289 14.52 1.43 -15.87
N LYS A 290 15.04 2.29 -14.99
CA LYS A 290 16.11 1.88 -14.06
C LYS A 290 15.65 0.81 -13.07
N ILE A 291 14.41 0.92 -12.58
CA ILE A 291 13.80 -0.10 -11.72
C ILE A 291 13.66 -1.43 -12.48
N SER A 292 13.10 -1.37 -13.66
CA SER A 292 12.94 -2.53 -14.55
C SER A 292 14.26 -3.24 -14.85
N ASP A 293 15.30 -2.48 -15.26
CA ASP A 293 16.65 -2.99 -15.51
C ASP A 293 17.27 -3.64 -14.25
N TYR A 294 17.04 -3.05 -13.07
CA TYR A 294 17.53 -3.59 -11.81
C TYR A 294 16.87 -4.93 -11.46
N ILE A 295 15.54 -5.01 -11.59
CA ILE A 295 14.80 -6.24 -11.31
C ILE A 295 15.26 -7.35 -12.25
N SER A 296 15.35 -7.08 -13.57
CA SER A 296 15.86 -8.02 -14.58
C SER A 296 17.26 -8.53 -14.21
N LYS A 297 18.15 -7.61 -13.80
CA LYS A 297 19.50 -7.95 -13.37
C LYS A 297 19.50 -8.89 -12.17
N LYS A 298 18.69 -8.60 -11.13
CA LYS A 298 18.63 -9.43 -9.91
C LYS A 298 18.11 -10.83 -10.21
N VAL A 299 17.13 -10.94 -11.11
CA VAL A 299 16.61 -12.23 -11.55
C VAL A 299 17.69 -13.02 -12.29
N ALA A 300 18.40 -12.41 -13.25
CA ALA A 300 19.50 -13.06 -13.95
C ALA A 300 20.63 -13.49 -13.00
N ASP A 301 21.01 -12.62 -12.05
CA ASP A 301 22.06 -12.91 -11.06
C ASP A 301 21.68 -14.11 -10.17
N LYS A 302 20.41 -14.22 -9.75
CA LYS A 302 19.92 -15.38 -8.96
C LYS A 302 19.99 -16.67 -9.77
N LEU A 303 19.48 -16.67 -11.01
CA LEU A 303 19.48 -17.85 -11.88
C LEU A 303 20.90 -18.30 -12.20
N ALA A 304 21.79 -17.37 -12.58
CA ALA A 304 23.20 -17.65 -12.82
C ALA A 304 23.91 -18.18 -11.56
N GLY A 305 23.60 -17.61 -10.39
CA GLY A 305 24.12 -18.08 -9.11
C GLY A 305 23.70 -19.51 -8.81
N MET A 306 22.43 -19.84 -8.95
CA MET A 306 21.90 -21.20 -8.76
C MET A 306 22.59 -22.20 -9.70
N CYS A 307 22.74 -21.87 -10.98
CA CYS A 307 23.42 -22.75 -11.94
C CYS A 307 24.87 -23.03 -11.52
N LYS A 308 25.56 -22.08 -10.88
CA LYS A 308 26.95 -22.22 -10.44
C LYS A 308 27.12 -22.95 -9.12
N THR A 309 26.24 -22.66 -8.14
CA THR A 309 26.44 -23.09 -6.75
C THR A 309 25.46 -24.17 -6.31
N GLU A 310 24.32 -24.33 -6.99
CA GLU A 310 23.22 -25.22 -6.68
C GLU A 310 22.77 -25.97 -7.95
N LYS A 311 23.77 -26.51 -8.69
CA LYS A 311 23.56 -27.07 -10.03
C LYS A 311 22.50 -28.17 -10.08
N GLU A 312 22.46 -29.05 -9.07
CA GLU A 312 21.47 -30.13 -9.01
C GLU A 312 20.05 -29.60 -8.87
N GLU A 313 19.84 -28.55 -8.10
CA GLU A 313 18.52 -27.88 -7.99
C GLU A 313 18.17 -27.12 -9.26
N TYR A 314 19.13 -26.44 -9.86
CA TYR A 314 18.92 -25.74 -11.13
C TYR A 314 18.48 -26.71 -12.23
N ASP A 315 19.15 -27.85 -12.38
CA ASP A 315 18.82 -28.87 -13.36
C ASP A 315 17.45 -29.52 -13.07
N LYS A 316 17.12 -29.73 -11.81
CA LYS A 316 15.80 -30.23 -11.39
C LYS A 316 14.66 -29.28 -11.76
N TYR A 317 14.89 -27.97 -11.70
CA TYR A 317 13.89 -26.95 -12.02
C TYR A 317 13.90 -26.54 -13.48
N TRP A 318 14.79 -27.11 -14.31
CA TRP A 318 15.00 -26.68 -15.69
C TRP A 318 13.75 -26.64 -16.54
N ASP A 319 12.89 -27.64 -16.45
CA ASP A 319 11.65 -27.69 -17.23
C ASP A 319 10.68 -26.56 -16.87
N ASP A 320 10.67 -26.14 -15.61
CA ASP A 320 9.84 -25.03 -15.13
C ASP A 320 10.45 -23.66 -15.44
N ILE A 321 11.79 -23.50 -15.36
CA ILE A 321 12.45 -22.19 -15.52
C ILE A 321 12.91 -21.91 -16.95
N SER A 322 13.15 -22.92 -17.78
CA SER A 322 13.67 -22.72 -19.14
C SER A 322 12.73 -21.93 -20.05
N PRO A 323 11.38 -22.09 -20.01
CA PRO A 323 10.48 -21.25 -20.79
C PRO A 323 10.61 -19.77 -20.41
N PHE A 324 10.72 -19.47 -19.10
CA PHE A 324 10.92 -18.13 -18.59
C PHE A 324 12.25 -17.53 -19.09
N ILE A 325 13.37 -18.28 -18.98
CA ILE A 325 14.69 -17.81 -19.41
C ILE A 325 14.70 -17.53 -20.91
N LYS A 326 14.16 -18.47 -21.71
CA LYS A 326 14.09 -18.33 -23.18
C LYS A 326 13.23 -17.13 -23.58
N PHE A 327 12.08 -16.93 -22.93
CA PHE A 327 11.22 -15.79 -23.20
C PHE A 327 11.91 -14.48 -22.80
N GLY A 328 12.61 -14.45 -21.66
CA GLY A 328 13.42 -13.31 -21.22
C GLY A 328 14.53 -12.96 -22.22
N CYS A 329 15.22 -13.96 -22.77
CA CYS A 329 16.24 -13.75 -23.80
C CYS A 329 15.69 -13.18 -25.11
N LEU A 330 14.43 -13.45 -25.43
CA LEU A 330 13.76 -12.87 -26.61
C LEU A 330 13.31 -11.43 -26.41
N LYS A 331 13.13 -11.00 -25.14
CA LYS A 331 12.54 -9.69 -24.79
C LYS A 331 13.56 -8.68 -24.26
N ASP A 332 14.68 -9.14 -23.71
CA ASP A 332 15.68 -8.30 -23.06
C ASP A 332 17.10 -8.76 -23.41
N ASP A 333 17.79 -7.98 -24.26
CA ASP A 333 19.14 -8.30 -24.74
C ASP A 333 20.16 -8.39 -23.59
N LYS A 334 20.06 -7.51 -22.57
CA LYS A 334 20.94 -7.52 -21.41
C LYS A 334 20.72 -8.75 -20.53
N PHE A 335 19.48 -9.19 -20.41
CA PHE A 335 19.15 -10.44 -19.74
C PHE A 335 19.72 -11.64 -20.52
N CYS A 336 19.55 -11.63 -21.84
CA CYS A 336 20.09 -12.67 -22.73
C CYS A 336 21.60 -12.78 -22.62
N GLU A 337 22.34 -11.67 -22.71
CA GLU A 337 23.80 -11.66 -22.55
C GLU A 337 24.25 -12.31 -21.23
N LYS A 338 23.52 -12.08 -20.15
CA LYS A 338 23.82 -12.68 -18.85
C LYS A 338 23.46 -14.16 -18.75
N MET A 339 22.43 -14.58 -19.44
CA MET A 339 21.90 -15.96 -19.34
C MET A 339 22.48 -16.92 -20.39
N THR A 340 23.18 -16.42 -21.42
CA THR A 340 23.68 -17.24 -22.53
C THR A 340 24.51 -18.46 -22.10
N ASP A 341 25.31 -18.31 -21.05
CA ASP A 341 26.17 -19.40 -20.53
C ASP A 341 25.43 -20.40 -19.62
N TYR A 342 24.14 -20.15 -19.36
CA TYR A 342 23.31 -20.91 -18.39
C TYR A 342 22.05 -21.50 -19.02
N ILE A 343 21.94 -21.51 -20.35
CA ILE A 343 20.84 -22.08 -21.13
C ILE A 343 21.17 -23.52 -21.52
#